data_92aa53d1395830b1ef8e6f4a7496bf76
#
_entry.id   92aa53d1395830b1ef8e6f4a7496bf76
#
_cell.length_a   1.000
_cell.length_b   1.000
_cell.length_c   1.000
_cell.angle_alpha   90.00
_cell.angle_beta   90.00
_cell.angle_gamma   90.00
#
_symmetry.space_group_name_H-M   'P 1'
#
loop_
_entity.id
_entity.type
_entity.pdbx_description
1 polymer ?
#
loop_
_entity_poly.entity_id
_entity_poly.type
_entity_poly.pdbx_seq_one_letter_code
_entity_poly.pdbx_strand_id
1 'polypeptide(L)'
;MFVVADGSVWIGNVQADRFGRAQGVLDFYPASQHLWTVARALHPEDEVAARAWVEPLLSQLRHGQERGVLQTLEDLPAWCARQRGTVPPEVEREREYFQTHRDHLHYEAMAARGCPVGSGAMESFCAQLQGRFKRCGQFWSPDGLGDLLALDVARRNLDWDALWSNN
;
A
#
# COMPACT_ATOMS: atom_id res chain seq x y z
N MET A 1 -4.30 -15.02 -5.57
CA MET A 1 -3.30 -14.45 -4.63
C MET A 1 -3.19 -12.97 -4.91
N PHE A 2 -3.02 -12.14 -3.88
CA PHE A 2 -2.74 -10.71 -4.02
C PHE A 2 -1.32 -10.40 -3.53
N VAL A 3 -0.68 -9.42 -4.15
CA VAL A 3 0.56 -8.80 -3.67
C VAL A 3 0.27 -7.33 -3.38
N VAL A 4 0.34 -6.94 -2.12
CA VAL A 4 0.12 -5.56 -1.68
C VAL A 4 1.46 -4.84 -1.63
N ALA A 5 1.56 -3.69 -2.29
CA ALA A 5 2.78 -2.92 -2.40
C ALA A 5 2.50 -1.41 -2.43
N ASP A 6 3.51 -0.62 -2.12
CA ASP A 6 3.46 0.86 -2.09
C ASP A 6 3.49 1.52 -3.50
N GLY A 7 3.48 0.73 -4.57
CA GLY A 7 3.61 1.20 -5.94
C GLY A 7 5.05 1.35 -6.43
N SER A 8 6.04 0.98 -5.63
CA SER A 8 7.45 1.04 -6.03
C SER A 8 7.74 0.09 -7.20
N VAL A 9 8.45 0.59 -8.23
CA VAL A 9 8.77 -0.15 -9.45
C VAL A 9 9.50 -1.47 -9.17
N TRP A 10 10.42 -1.49 -8.20
CA TRP A 10 11.17 -2.70 -7.87
C TRP A 10 10.29 -3.83 -7.31
N ILE A 11 9.25 -3.49 -6.54
CA ILE A 11 8.29 -4.50 -6.04
C ILE A 11 7.44 -5.03 -7.20
N GLY A 12 7.03 -4.17 -8.14
CA GLY A 12 6.35 -4.59 -9.36
C GLY A 12 7.19 -5.58 -10.17
N ASN A 13 8.50 -5.35 -10.29
CA ASN A 13 9.42 -6.28 -10.96
C ASN A 13 9.51 -7.62 -10.22
N VAL A 14 9.61 -7.62 -8.88
CA VAL A 14 9.61 -8.84 -8.06
C VAL A 14 8.27 -9.58 -8.21
N GLN A 15 7.16 -8.87 -8.22
CA GLN A 15 5.84 -9.47 -8.44
C GLN A 15 5.77 -10.16 -9.81
N ALA A 16 6.20 -9.49 -10.88
CA ALA A 16 6.19 -10.05 -12.24
C ALA A 16 7.09 -11.29 -12.35
N ASP A 17 8.29 -11.25 -11.74
CA ASP A 17 9.26 -12.35 -11.79
C ASP A 17 8.85 -13.56 -10.94
N ARG A 18 8.41 -13.32 -9.71
CA ARG A 18 8.18 -14.39 -8.72
C ARG A 18 6.72 -14.77 -8.55
N PHE A 19 5.80 -13.86 -8.81
CA PHE A 19 4.38 -13.99 -8.52
C PHE A 19 3.51 -13.58 -9.71
N GLY A 20 3.91 -13.92 -10.95
CA GLY A 20 3.25 -13.47 -12.17
C GLY A 20 1.76 -13.82 -12.32
N ARG A 21 1.23 -14.75 -11.48
CA ARG A 21 -0.21 -15.05 -11.39
C ARG A 21 -0.93 -14.27 -10.28
N ALA A 22 -0.20 -13.48 -9.48
CA ALA A 22 -0.78 -12.68 -8.43
C ALA A 22 -1.24 -11.34 -8.97
N GLN A 23 -2.36 -10.86 -8.45
CA GLN A 23 -2.86 -9.52 -8.71
C GLN A 23 -2.14 -8.52 -7.81
N GLY A 24 -1.49 -7.53 -8.41
CA GLY A 24 -0.89 -6.42 -7.68
C GLY A 24 -1.97 -5.51 -7.12
N VAL A 25 -1.79 -5.08 -5.87
CA VAL A 25 -2.69 -4.13 -5.22
C VAL A 25 -1.86 -3.04 -4.56
N LEU A 26 -2.22 -1.79 -4.84
CA LEU A 26 -1.62 -0.64 -4.19
C LEU A 26 -1.99 -0.64 -2.70
N ASP A 27 -1.01 -0.47 -1.83
CA ASP A 27 -1.27 -0.39 -0.40
C ASP A 27 -2.18 0.80 -0.07
N PHE A 28 -3.19 0.54 0.76
CA PHE A 28 -4.16 1.56 1.16
C PHE A 28 -3.52 2.75 1.90
N TYR A 29 -2.50 2.51 2.72
CA TYR A 29 -1.87 3.60 3.48
C TYR A 29 -1.17 4.62 2.59
N PRO A 30 -0.25 4.26 1.67
CA PRO A 30 0.27 5.18 0.66
C PRO A 30 -0.84 5.88 -0.13
N ALA A 31 -1.82 5.14 -0.65
CA ALA A 31 -2.94 5.73 -1.39
C ALA A 31 -3.71 6.77 -0.55
N SER A 32 -3.92 6.50 0.74
CA SER A 32 -4.56 7.46 1.66
C SER A 32 -3.73 8.72 1.85
N GLN A 33 -2.40 8.60 1.95
CA GLN A 33 -1.48 9.73 2.09
C GLN A 33 -1.55 10.67 0.87
N HIS A 34 -1.64 10.09 -0.33
CA HIS A 34 -1.79 10.86 -1.58
C HIS A 34 -3.11 11.64 -1.60
N LEU A 35 -4.23 11.05 -1.15
CA LEU A 35 -5.51 11.76 -1.00
C LEU A 35 -5.43 12.88 0.04
N TRP A 36 -4.74 12.67 1.15
CA TRP A 36 -4.50 13.71 2.16
C TRP A 36 -3.65 14.86 1.61
N THR A 37 -2.70 14.58 0.74
CA THR A 37 -1.90 15.62 0.06
C THR A 37 -2.79 16.53 -0.77
N VAL A 38 -3.72 15.97 -1.54
CA VAL A 38 -4.73 16.75 -2.28
C VAL A 38 -5.59 17.57 -1.34
N ALA A 39 -6.11 16.96 -0.26
CA ALA A 39 -6.99 17.64 0.68
C ALA A 39 -6.32 18.88 1.30
N ARG A 40 -5.05 18.74 1.71
CA ARG A 40 -4.28 19.85 2.29
C ARG A 40 -3.92 20.92 1.25
N ALA A 41 -3.67 20.54 0.01
CA ALA A 41 -3.49 21.52 -1.07
C ALA A 41 -4.77 22.31 -1.38
N LEU A 42 -5.93 21.68 -1.21
CA LEU A 42 -7.22 22.35 -1.33
C LEU A 42 -7.56 23.21 -0.12
N HIS A 43 -7.14 22.84 1.08
CA HIS A 43 -7.47 23.50 2.35
C HIS A 43 -6.21 23.68 3.22
N PRO A 44 -5.27 24.54 2.80
CA PRO A 44 -3.91 24.59 3.39
C PRO A 44 -3.90 25.01 4.86
N GLU A 45 -4.89 25.79 5.31
CA GLU A 45 -4.97 26.30 6.69
C GLU A 45 -6.21 25.76 7.45
N ASP A 46 -6.97 24.88 6.84
CA ASP A 46 -8.22 24.33 7.40
C ASP A 46 -8.20 22.81 7.40
N GLU A 47 -7.63 22.23 8.46
CA GLU A 47 -7.57 20.76 8.63
C GLU A 47 -8.98 20.15 8.78
N VAL A 48 -9.97 20.90 9.28
CA VAL A 48 -11.34 20.41 9.39
C VAL A 48 -11.98 20.27 8.00
N ALA A 49 -11.82 21.28 7.15
CA ALA A 49 -12.28 21.22 5.77
C ALA A 49 -11.51 20.16 4.95
N ALA A 50 -10.18 20.06 5.13
CA ALA A 50 -9.37 19.02 4.50
C ALA A 50 -9.87 17.62 4.88
N ARG A 51 -10.13 17.38 6.15
CA ARG A 51 -10.68 16.13 6.67
C ARG A 51 -12.07 15.85 6.10
N ALA A 52 -12.96 16.80 6.12
CA ALA A 52 -14.31 16.67 5.59
C ALA A 52 -14.32 16.32 4.09
N TRP A 53 -13.32 16.81 3.33
CA TRP A 53 -13.15 16.49 1.92
C TRP A 53 -12.60 15.08 1.70
N VAL A 54 -11.60 14.65 2.48
CA VAL A 54 -10.89 13.39 2.22
C VAL A 54 -11.57 12.15 2.80
N GLU A 55 -12.23 12.26 3.97
CA GLU A 55 -12.83 11.10 4.63
C GLU A 55 -13.86 10.34 3.77
N PRO A 56 -14.77 11.01 3.02
CA PRO A 56 -15.66 10.32 2.11
C PRO A 56 -14.91 9.54 1.01
N LEU A 57 -13.84 10.09 0.47
CA LEU A 57 -13.02 9.45 -0.56
C LEU A 57 -12.25 8.25 -0.01
N LEU A 58 -11.70 8.35 1.21
CA LEU A 58 -11.06 7.23 1.89
C LEU A 58 -12.06 6.11 2.18
N SER A 59 -13.28 6.47 2.56
CA SER A 59 -14.37 5.50 2.75
C SER A 59 -14.72 4.80 1.44
N GLN A 60 -14.91 5.55 0.36
CA GLN A 60 -15.18 5.01 -0.98
C GLN A 60 -14.06 4.06 -1.42
N LEU A 61 -12.81 4.48 -1.27
CA LEU A 61 -11.65 3.67 -1.64
C LEU A 61 -11.62 2.35 -0.87
N ARG A 62 -11.86 2.40 0.45
CA ARG A 62 -11.87 1.21 1.32
C ARG A 62 -12.99 0.24 1.00
N HIS A 63 -14.13 0.73 0.51
CA HIS A 63 -15.31 -0.09 0.20
C HIS A 63 -15.43 -0.44 -1.29
N GLY A 64 -14.36 -0.31 -2.06
CA GLY A 64 -14.32 -0.74 -3.46
C GLY A 64 -15.08 0.18 -4.43
N GLN A 65 -15.21 1.44 -4.07
CA GLN A 65 -15.79 2.47 -4.94
C GLN A 65 -14.70 3.31 -5.61
N GLU A 66 -13.61 2.66 -6.04
CA GLU A 66 -12.41 3.28 -6.60
C GLU A 66 -12.72 4.17 -7.79
N ARG A 67 -13.73 3.80 -8.61
CA ARG A 67 -14.15 4.59 -9.76
C ARG A 67 -14.63 5.98 -9.37
N GLY A 68 -15.36 6.09 -8.25
CA GLY A 68 -15.83 7.39 -7.74
C GLY A 68 -14.66 8.28 -7.32
N VAL A 69 -13.67 7.71 -6.65
CA VAL A 69 -12.45 8.43 -6.26
C VAL A 69 -11.67 8.91 -7.49
N LEU A 70 -11.44 8.02 -8.46
CA LEU A 70 -10.75 8.37 -9.71
C LEU A 70 -11.49 9.48 -10.48
N GLN A 71 -12.81 9.40 -10.57
CA GLN A 71 -13.61 10.43 -11.24
C GLN A 71 -13.52 11.78 -10.51
N THR A 72 -13.58 11.77 -9.17
CA THR A 72 -13.43 12.99 -8.38
C THR A 72 -12.07 13.65 -8.64
N LEU A 73 -11.00 12.86 -8.67
CA LEU A 73 -9.64 13.38 -8.96
C LEU A 73 -9.52 13.87 -10.41
N GLU A 74 -10.17 13.22 -11.37
CA GLU A 74 -10.15 13.64 -12.79
C GLU A 74 -10.87 14.99 -13.00
N ASP A 75 -11.98 15.22 -12.31
CA ASP A 75 -12.76 16.45 -12.44
C ASP A 75 -12.16 17.62 -11.62
N LEU A 76 -11.27 17.32 -10.67
CA LEU A 76 -10.78 18.28 -9.70
C LEU A 76 -9.97 19.44 -10.31
N PRO A 77 -9.08 19.25 -11.31
CA PRO A 77 -8.36 20.36 -11.93
C PRO A 77 -9.31 21.40 -12.56
N ALA A 78 -10.34 20.92 -13.29
CA ALA A 78 -11.32 21.79 -13.90
C ALA A 78 -12.18 22.53 -12.85
N TRP A 79 -12.48 21.87 -11.73
CA TRP A 79 -13.15 22.52 -10.60
C TRP A 79 -12.24 23.58 -9.96
N CYS A 80 -10.96 23.29 -9.69
CA CYS A 80 -10.02 24.24 -9.13
C CYS A 80 -9.87 25.48 -10.03
N ALA A 81 -9.70 25.29 -11.33
CA ALA A 81 -9.58 26.39 -12.29
C ALA A 81 -10.82 27.32 -12.26
N ARG A 82 -12.03 26.75 -12.18
CA ARG A 82 -13.27 27.53 -12.11
C ARG A 82 -13.47 28.26 -10.78
N GLN A 83 -13.16 27.62 -9.66
CA GLN A 83 -13.45 28.18 -8.33
C GLN A 83 -12.34 29.06 -7.77
N ARG A 84 -11.10 28.77 -8.14
CA ARG A 84 -9.90 29.40 -7.54
C ARG A 84 -9.03 30.13 -8.56
N GLY A 85 -9.31 29.95 -9.85
CA GLY A 85 -8.50 30.51 -10.94
C GLY A 85 -7.15 29.81 -11.16
N THR A 86 -6.73 28.92 -10.24
CA THR A 86 -5.47 28.18 -10.32
C THR A 86 -5.66 26.74 -9.86
N VAL A 87 -4.86 25.83 -10.41
CA VAL A 87 -4.81 24.42 -10.00
C VAL A 87 -3.55 24.22 -9.16
N PRO A 88 -3.65 23.77 -7.91
CA PRO A 88 -2.47 23.42 -7.13
C PRO A 88 -1.66 22.32 -7.82
N PRO A 89 -0.32 22.41 -7.86
CA PRO A 89 0.50 21.38 -8.51
C PRO A 89 0.36 19.99 -7.88
N GLU A 90 0.05 19.92 -6.60
CA GLU A 90 -0.24 18.67 -5.89
C GLU A 90 -1.45 17.96 -6.49
N VAL A 91 -2.49 18.69 -6.91
CA VAL A 91 -3.71 18.11 -7.50
C VAL A 91 -3.37 17.37 -8.79
N GLU A 92 -2.58 17.98 -9.69
CA GLU A 92 -2.18 17.33 -10.95
C GLU A 92 -1.26 16.13 -10.70
N ARG A 93 -0.28 16.27 -9.81
CA ARG A 93 0.64 15.19 -9.47
C ARG A 93 -0.07 13.97 -8.88
N GLU A 94 -0.98 14.20 -7.93
CA GLU A 94 -1.70 13.10 -7.27
C GLU A 94 -2.76 12.48 -8.18
N ARG A 95 -3.40 13.27 -9.07
CA ARG A 95 -4.25 12.74 -10.12
C ARG A 95 -3.48 11.78 -11.03
N GLU A 96 -2.30 12.18 -11.49
CA GLU A 96 -1.43 11.34 -12.33
C GLU A 96 -0.99 10.05 -11.60
N TYR A 97 -0.65 10.17 -10.32
CA TYR A 97 -0.34 9.00 -9.48
C TYR A 97 -1.49 7.98 -9.46
N PHE A 98 -2.71 8.42 -9.18
CA PHE A 98 -3.87 7.52 -9.16
C PHE A 98 -4.21 6.96 -10.54
N GLN A 99 -4.05 7.73 -11.61
CA GLN A 99 -4.23 7.23 -12.98
C GLN A 99 -3.19 6.15 -13.33
N THR A 100 -1.94 6.34 -12.94
CA THR A 100 -0.88 5.36 -13.15
C THR A 100 -1.15 4.04 -12.42
N HIS A 101 -1.72 4.13 -11.22
CA HIS A 101 -1.99 2.96 -10.37
C HIS A 101 -3.45 2.46 -10.42
N ARG A 102 -4.28 2.98 -11.33
CA ARG A 102 -5.72 2.65 -11.41
C ARG A 102 -6.01 1.15 -11.48
N ASP A 103 -5.17 0.40 -12.18
CA ASP A 103 -5.31 -1.04 -12.36
C ASP A 103 -4.82 -1.86 -11.15
N HIS A 104 -4.37 -1.18 -10.09
CA HIS A 104 -3.95 -1.76 -8.82
C HIS A 104 -4.86 -1.37 -7.63
N LEU A 105 -5.99 -0.73 -7.88
CA LEU A 105 -6.96 -0.34 -6.86
C LEU A 105 -8.05 -1.41 -6.72
N HIS A 106 -7.71 -2.58 -6.15
CA HIS A 106 -8.61 -3.74 -6.09
C HIS A 106 -9.11 -4.03 -4.66
N TYR A 107 -9.43 -3.01 -3.90
CA TYR A 107 -9.78 -3.14 -2.48
C TYR A 107 -11.07 -3.92 -2.24
N GLU A 108 -12.08 -3.75 -3.10
CA GLU A 108 -13.33 -4.53 -3.03
C GLU A 108 -13.05 -6.03 -3.18
N ALA A 109 -12.26 -6.41 -4.20
CA ALA A 109 -11.93 -7.80 -4.45
C ALA A 109 -11.11 -8.42 -3.31
N MET A 110 -10.28 -7.63 -2.63
CA MET A 110 -9.54 -8.05 -1.44
C MET A 110 -10.46 -8.22 -0.24
N ALA A 111 -11.30 -7.22 0.03
CA ALA A 111 -12.25 -7.24 1.14
C ALA A 111 -13.22 -8.43 1.02
N ALA A 112 -13.75 -8.69 -0.18
CA ALA A 112 -14.61 -9.84 -0.45
C ALA A 112 -13.96 -11.20 -0.17
N ARG A 113 -12.62 -11.27 -0.18
CA ARG A 113 -11.84 -12.47 0.16
C ARG A 113 -11.31 -12.46 1.60
N GLY A 114 -11.71 -11.49 2.42
CA GLY A 114 -11.21 -11.33 3.79
C GLY A 114 -9.72 -10.97 3.87
N CYS A 115 -9.13 -10.45 2.79
CA CYS A 115 -7.73 -10.04 2.77
C CYS A 115 -7.56 -8.64 3.34
N PRO A 116 -6.47 -8.35 4.07
CA PRO A 116 -6.18 -7.00 4.54
C PRO A 116 -5.84 -6.08 3.35
N VAL A 117 -6.36 -4.87 3.36
CA VAL A 117 -6.15 -3.87 2.29
C VAL A 117 -4.83 -3.08 2.42
N GLY A 118 -4.01 -3.37 3.42
CA GLY A 118 -2.74 -2.69 3.68
C GLY A 118 -1.64 -3.61 4.18
N SER A 119 -0.40 -3.12 4.12
CA SER A 119 0.82 -3.85 4.47
C SER A 119 1.10 -3.95 5.98
N GLY A 120 0.21 -3.46 6.85
CA GLY A 120 0.45 -3.39 8.30
C GLY A 120 0.89 -4.72 8.94
N ALA A 121 0.38 -5.86 8.44
CA ALA A 121 0.83 -7.18 8.88
C ALA A 121 2.30 -7.45 8.50
N MET A 122 2.72 -7.02 7.30
CA MET A 122 4.10 -7.15 6.83
C MET A 122 5.04 -6.20 7.59
N GLU A 123 4.60 -4.98 7.85
CA GLU A 123 5.37 -4.01 8.65
C GLU A 123 5.62 -4.55 10.07
N SER A 124 4.56 -5.09 10.70
CA SER A 124 4.67 -5.75 12.00
C SER A 124 5.62 -6.94 11.95
N PHE A 125 5.56 -7.76 10.91
CA PHE A 125 6.47 -8.87 10.70
C PHE A 125 7.93 -8.40 10.56
N CYS A 126 8.18 -7.39 9.72
CA CYS A 126 9.51 -6.81 9.55
C CYS A 126 10.06 -6.23 10.87
N ALA A 127 9.23 -5.54 11.66
CA ALA A 127 9.61 -5.03 12.97
C ALA A 127 10.00 -6.17 13.94
N GLN A 128 9.27 -7.28 13.93
CA GLN A 128 9.59 -8.46 14.74
C GLN A 128 10.92 -9.12 14.29
N LEU A 129 11.16 -9.23 12.97
CA LEU A 129 12.44 -9.74 12.45
C LEU A 129 13.60 -8.82 12.86
N GLN A 130 13.43 -7.51 12.74
CA GLN A 130 14.45 -6.56 13.17
C GLN A 130 14.72 -6.68 14.67
N GLY A 131 13.69 -6.75 15.48
CA GLY A 131 13.80 -6.95 16.93
C GLY A 131 14.48 -8.27 17.32
N ARG A 132 14.38 -9.30 16.48
CA ARG A 132 15.01 -10.60 16.72
C ARG A 132 16.44 -10.68 16.21
N PHE A 133 16.73 -10.17 15.01
CA PHE A 133 17.99 -10.40 14.29
C PHE A 133 18.90 -9.18 14.20
N LYS A 134 18.45 -7.99 14.58
CA LYS A 134 19.22 -6.74 14.53
C LYS A 134 19.41 -6.08 15.91
N ARG A 135 19.52 -6.87 16.96
CA ARG A 135 19.81 -6.30 18.29
C ARG A 135 21.29 -5.93 18.41
N CYS A 136 21.56 -4.97 19.28
CA CYS A 136 22.93 -4.58 19.60
C CYS A 136 23.74 -5.81 20.07
N GLY A 137 24.95 -6.00 19.51
CA GLY A 137 25.82 -7.13 19.83
C GLY A 137 25.51 -8.44 19.08
N GLN A 138 24.52 -8.46 18.18
CA GLN A 138 24.27 -9.61 17.32
C GLN A 138 25.03 -9.46 16.00
N PHE A 139 25.84 -10.45 15.68
CA PHE A 139 26.58 -10.56 14.42
C PHE A 139 26.24 -11.90 13.78
N TRP A 140 25.90 -11.87 12.51
CA TRP A 140 25.52 -13.06 11.74
C TRP A 140 26.43 -13.18 10.52
N SER A 141 26.85 -14.40 10.20
CA SER A 141 27.34 -14.66 8.84
C SER A 141 26.15 -14.58 7.87
N PRO A 142 26.36 -14.23 6.57
CA PRO A 142 25.30 -14.20 5.58
C PRO A 142 24.50 -15.52 5.54
N ASP A 143 25.18 -16.65 5.53
CA ASP A 143 24.56 -17.98 5.48
C ASP A 143 23.77 -18.25 6.77
N GLY A 144 24.37 -18.02 7.94
CA GLY A 144 23.70 -18.24 9.22
C GLY A 144 22.47 -17.37 9.42
N LEU A 145 22.48 -16.12 8.93
CA LEU A 145 21.27 -15.28 8.92
C LEU A 145 20.21 -15.84 7.99
N GLY A 146 20.61 -16.28 6.78
CA GLY A 146 19.71 -16.88 5.79
C GLY A 146 19.01 -18.12 6.36
N ASP A 147 19.74 -19.03 6.97
CA ASP A 147 19.23 -20.26 7.57
C ASP A 147 18.22 -19.96 8.70
N LEU A 148 18.57 -19.03 9.61
CA LEU A 148 17.69 -18.64 10.71
C LEU A 148 16.42 -17.94 10.22
N LEU A 149 16.51 -17.11 9.19
CA LEU A 149 15.34 -16.49 8.57
C LEU A 149 14.45 -17.54 7.93
N ALA A 150 15.03 -18.51 7.21
CA ALA A 150 14.27 -19.60 6.59
C ALA A 150 13.51 -20.42 7.64
N LEU A 151 14.15 -20.77 8.76
CA LEU A 151 13.52 -21.47 9.88
C LEU A 151 12.41 -20.63 10.53
N ASP A 152 12.60 -19.32 10.74
CA ASP A 152 11.56 -18.46 11.32
C ASP A 152 10.36 -18.31 10.39
N VAL A 153 10.58 -18.22 9.09
CA VAL A 153 9.53 -18.18 8.07
C VAL A 153 8.76 -19.50 8.04
N ALA A 154 9.43 -20.64 7.98
CA ALA A 154 8.79 -21.95 8.00
C ALA A 154 7.91 -22.14 9.25
N ARG A 155 8.40 -21.75 10.42
CA ARG A 155 7.64 -21.79 11.66
C ARG A 155 6.36 -20.93 11.59
N ARG A 156 6.43 -19.75 11.02
CA ARG A 156 5.30 -18.81 10.90
C ARG A 156 4.26 -19.25 9.87
N ASN A 157 4.71 -19.92 8.82
CA ASN A 157 3.85 -20.49 7.79
C ASN A 157 3.23 -21.83 8.19
N LEU A 158 3.50 -22.31 9.42
CA LEU A 158 3.11 -23.65 9.91
C LEU A 158 3.71 -24.82 9.12
N ASP A 159 4.81 -24.57 8.41
CA ASP A 159 5.55 -25.57 7.63
C ASP A 159 6.66 -26.28 8.47
N TRP A 160 6.67 -26.04 9.78
CA TRP A 160 7.74 -26.53 10.67
C TRP A 160 7.88 -28.05 10.63
N ASP A 161 6.76 -28.77 10.67
CA ASP A 161 6.77 -30.24 10.68
C ASP A 161 7.20 -30.80 9.32
N ALA A 162 6.95 -30.09 8.22
CA ALA A 162 7.39 -30.50 6.89
C ALA A 162 8.90 -30.50 6.73
N LEU A 163 9.64 -29.67 7.49
CA LEU A 163 11.11 -29.65 7.49
C LEU A 163 11.71 -30.95 8.01
N TRP A 164 10.99 -31.68 8.85
CA TRP A 164 11.47 -32.89 9.53
C TRP A 164 10.86 -34.17 8.98
N SER A 165 9.85 -34.07 8.10
CA SER A 165 9.12 -35.23 7.56
C SER A 165 9.80 -35.89 6.35
N ASN A 166 10.87 -35.31 5.80
CA ASN A 166 11.58 -35.79 4.61
C ASN A 166 12.93 -36.48 4.94
N ASN A 167 13.05 -37.14 6.10
CA ASN A 167 14.16 -38.02 6.43
C ASN A 167 13.71 -39.47 6.50
#